data_ef60e135640ed4ca3d5886c6fac7df60
#
_entry.id   ef60e135640ed4ca3d5886c6fac7df60
#
_cell.length_a   1.000
_cell.length_b   1.000
_cell.length_c   1.000
_cell.angle_alpha   90.00
_cell.angle_beta   90.00
_cell.angle_gamma   90.00
#
_symmetry.space_group_name_H-M   'P 1'
#
loop_
_entity.id
_entity.type
_entity.pdbx_description
1 polymer ?
#
loop_
_entity_poly.entity_id
_entity_poly.type
_entity_poly.pdbx_seq_one_letter_code
_entity_poly.pdbx_strand_id
1 'polypeptide(L)'
;MIDLNEKQIIAFFKEKLIVSHNHEKLPLPSVKIFPETGSTNTDMKESLKKEGEASEGAEKSSATLAEGTVYLTDCQSGGRGRQGHSFYSPKGMGIYFSILTRPKESSGNALTITTHAAVAVVRAVKELYDISLSIKWVNDLFLNGKKVCGILAEGKFCPALEYCIMGIGINLFTPEGGYPAEISEIAGSLFGEYQEERFFDFDRNRLMATILYHYFCICDEKEVLPEYREHNLVLGRRVSFSENGIEKEGVVTAITKHGELFLSLDSGASQILLSGEVKFVS
;
A
#
# COMPACT_ATOMS: atom_id res chain seq x y z
N MET A 1 -7.94 20.78 -8.35
CA MET A 1 -7.25 19.85 -7.41
C MET A 1 -5.97 20.49 -6.90
N ILE A 2 -5.69 20.36 -5.59
CA ILE A 2 -4.51 20.97 -4.96
C ILE A 2 -3.27 20.12 -5.23
N ASP A 3 -2.17 20.79 -5.60
CA ASP A 3 -0.90 20.12 -5.88
C ASP A 3 -0.30 19.47 -4.63
N LEU A 4 0.49 18.41 -4.84
CA LEU A 4 1.22 17.74 -3.77
C LEU A 4 2.26 18.69 -3.18
N ASN A 5 2.28 18.83 -1.86
CA ASN A 5 3.14 19.74 -1.12
C ASN A 5 3.60 19.14 0.21
N GLU A 6 4.91 18.97 0.37
CA GLU A 6 5.51 18.38 1.57
C GLU A 6 5.12 19.11 2.87
N LYS A 7 5.18 20.46 2.86
CA LYS A 7 4.86 21.26 4.05
C LYS A 7 3.41 21.11 4.47
N GLN A 8 2.49 21.04 3.50
CA GLN A 8 1.07 20.81 3.78
C GLN A 8 0.82 19.41 4.33
N ILE A 9 1.44 18.38 3.75
CA ILE A 9 1.33 17.00 4.27
C ILE A 9 1.79 16.94 5.73
N ILE A 10 2.94 17.53 6.03
CA ILE A 10 3.48 17.58 7.42
C ILE A 10 2.57 18.39 8.35
N ALA A 11 2.00 19.50 7.86
CA ALA A 11 1.09 20.32 8.66
C ALA A 11 -0.19 19.55 9.03
N PHE A 12 -0.85 18.87 8.06
CA PHE A 12 -2.02 18.03 8.32
C PHE A 12 -1.69 16.82 9.21
N PHE A 13 -0.52 16.22 9.06
CA PHE A 13 -0.07 15.14 9.94
C PHE A 13 0.06 15.64 11.40
N LYS A 14 0.66 16.81 11.61
CA LYS A 14 0.77 17.45 12.94
C LYS A 14 -0.60 17.77 13.53
N GLU A 15 -1.52 18.31 12.73
CA GLU A 15 -2.90 18.56 13.15
C GLU A 15 -3.56 17.28 13.69
N LYS A 16 -3.40 16.16 12.99
CA LYS A 16 -3.91 14.86 13.44
C LYS A 16 -3.28 14.38 14.75
N LEU A 17 -1.98 14.56 14.93
CA LEU A 17 -1.30 14.24 16.17
C LEU A 17 -1.91 15.02 17.37
N ILE A 18 -2.17 16.31 17.18
CA ILE A 18 -2.75 17.18 18.21
C ILE A 18 -4.18 16.70 18.56
N VAL A 19 -5.03 16.52 17.55
CA VAL A 19 -6.42 16.11 17.74
C VAL A 19 -6.54 14.74 18.43
N SER A 20 -5.65 13.81 18.10
CA SER A 20 -5.67 12.44 18.65
C SER A 20 -4.90 12.27 19.97
N HIS A 21 -4.28 13.33 20.49
CA HIS A 21 -3.43 13.29 21.68
C HIS A 21 -2.22 12.33 21.56
N ASN A 22 -1.74 12.09 20.33
CA ASN A 22 -0.62 11.18 20.02
C ASN A 22 0.71 11.90 19.72
N HIS A 23 0.83 13.19 20.04
CA HIS A 23 1.96 14.04 19.64
C HIS A 23 3.33 13.60 20.16
N GLU A 24 3.38 12.77 21.22
CA GLU A 24 4.66 12.32 21.79
C GLU A 24 5.09 10.92 21.29
N LYS A 25 4.27 10.22 20.51
CA LYS A 25 4.45 8.79 20.21
C LYS A 25 4.85 8.49 18.77
N LEU A 26 4.45 9.31 17.82
CA LEU A 26 4.67 9.02 16.41
C LEU A 26 5.74 9.94 15.82
N PRO A 27 6.69 9.37 15.02
CA PRO A 27 7.69 10.18 14.33
C PRO A 27 7.03 11.03 13.24
N LEU A 28 7.60 12.21 12.98
CA LEU A 28 7.19 13.00 11.81
C LEU A 28 7.72 12.34 10.53
N PRO A 29 6.88 12.20 9.50
CA PRO A 29 7.33 11.66 8.22
C PRO A 29 8.33 12.60 7.55
N SER A 30 9.34 12.01 6.88
CA SER A 30 10.21 12.73 5.96
C SER A 30 9.70 12.50 4.55
N VAL A 31 9.06 13.50 3.96
CA VAL A 31 8.42 13.39 2.64
C VAL A 31 9.30 14.00 1.58
N LYS A 32 9.53 13.29 0.48
CA LYS A 32 10.19 13.80 -0.72
C LYS A 32 9.25 13.63 -1.91
N ILE A 33 8.97 14.72 -2.62
CA ILE A 33 8.04 14.75 -3.74
C ILE A 33 8.81 14.84 -5.05
N PHE A 34 8.46 13.99 -6.00
CA PHE A 34 8.96 13.99 -7.37
C PHE A 34 7.81 14.38 -8.31
N PRO A 35 7.99 15.30 -9.25
CA PRO A 35 6.95 15.61 -10.25
C PRO A 35 6.58 14.40 -11.08
N GLU A 36 7.59 13.60 -11.45
CA GLU A 36 7.48 12.34 -12.20
C GLU A 36 8.66 11.45 -11.87
N THR A 37 8.46 10.14 -11.87
CA THR A 37 9.53 9.14 -11.75
C THR A 37 9.19 7.85 -12.47
N GLY A 38 10.17 6.97 -12.64
CA GLY A 38 9.94 5.60 -13.08
C GLY A 38 9.09 4.83 -12.09
N SER A 39 9.53 4.79 -10.82
CA SER A 39 8.81 4.16 -9.72
C SER A 39 9.39 4.61 -8.37
N THR A 40 8.53 5.05 -7.45
CA THR A 40 8.95 5.46 -6.10
C THR A 40 9.61 4.33 -5.31
N ASN A 41 9.19 3.07 -5.50
CA ASN A 41 9.86 1.90 -4.90
C ASN A 41 11.28 1.74 -5.44
N THR A 42 11.47 1.88 -6.76
CA THR A 42 12.77 1.76 -7.40
C THR A 42 13.71 2.85 -6.93
N ASP A 43 13.26 4.12 -6.92
CA ASP A 43 14.06 5.26 -6.47
C ASP A 43 14.50 5.10 -5.00
N MET A 44 13.60 4.65 -4.15
CA MET A 44 13.92 4.41 -2.74
C MET A 44 14.94 3.28 -2.58
N LYS A 45 14.79 2.20 -3.34
CA LYS A 45 15.74 1.07 -3.36
C LYS A 45 17.13 1.50 -3.83
N GLU A 46 17.20 2.33 -4.88
CA GLU A 46 18.47 2.87 -5.37
C GLU A 46 19.12 3.81 -4.35
N SER A 47 18.33 4.62 -3.66
CA SER A 47 18.84 5.49 -2.59
C SER A 47 19.43 4.68 -1.45
N LEU A 48 18.76 3.61 -1.00
CA LEU A 48 19.26 2.70 0.03
C LEU A 48 20.53 1.95 -0.40
N LYS A 49 20.64 1.59 -1.68
CA LYS A 49 21.86 0.94 -2.22
C LYS A 49 23.05 1.89 -2.19
N LYS A 50 22.89 3.13 -2.62
CA LYS A 50 23.95 4.16 -2.60
C LYS A 50 24.44 4.44 -1.17
N GLU A 51 23.57 4.40 -0.18
CA GLU A 51 23.94 4.53 1.24
C GLU A 51 24.82 3.36 1.71
N GLY A 52 24.46 2.13 1.33
CA GLY A 52 25.25 0.93 1.66
C GLY A 52 26.66 1.00 1.07
N GLU A 53 26.79 1.40 -0.18
CA GLU A 53 28.08 1.55 -0.88
C GLU A 53 28.95 2.68 -0.28
N ALA A 54 28.34 3.78 0.15
CA ALA A 54 29.07 4.89 0.79
C ALA A 54 29.58 4.54 2.21
N SER A 55 28.93 3.61 2.91
CA SER A 55 29.34 3.18 4.25
C SER A 55 30.56 2.23 4.27
N GLU A 56 30.91 1.63 3.14
CA GLU A 56 32.07 0.73 3.03
C GLU A 56 33.39 1.49 2.74
N GLY A 57 33.36 2.78 2.39
CA GLY A 57 34.55 3.50 1.91
C GLY A 57 34.86 4.89 2.48
N ALA A 58 34.07 5.50 3.31
CA ALA A 58 34.31 6.84 3.85
C ALA A 58 33.61 7.06 5.20
N GLU A 59 34.12 8.06 5.96
CA GLU A 59 33.52 8.53 7.22
C GLU A 59 32.00 8.74 7.04
N LYS A 60 31.20 8.27 8.01
CA LYS A 60 29.73 8.35 8.07
C LYS A 60 29.19 9.78 7.89
N SER A 61 29.08 10.29 6.68
CA SER A 61 28.63 11.65 6.41
C SER A 61 27.42 11.75 5.47
N SER A 62 26.80 10.65 5.03
CA SER A 62 25.51 10.72 4.34
C SER A 62 24.42 10.24 5.29
N ALA A 63 23.39 11.06 5.47
CA ALA A 63 22.26 10.74 6.34
C ALA A 63 21.53 9.51 5.79
N THR A 64 21.59 8.42 6.54
CA THR A 64 20.84 7.19 6.23
C THR A 64 19.35 7.52 6.15
N LEU A 65 18.64 7.02 5.11
CA LEU A 65 17.20 7.18 5.02
C LEU A 65 16.54 6.62 6.29
N ALA A 66 15.91 7.51 7.03
CA ALA A 66 15.26 7.15 8.28
C ALA A 66 14.01 6.29 8.02
N GLU A 67 13.65 5.47 9.01
CA GLU A 67 12.32 4.86 9.04
C GLU A 67 11.25 5.95 8.92
N GLY A 68 10.17 5.66 8.18
CA GLY A 68 9.12 6.63 7.90
C GLY A 68 9.45 7.64 6.79
N THR A 69 10.59 7.47 6.07
CA THR A 69 10.84 8.23 4.85
C THR A 69 9.82 7.87 3.78
N VAL A 70 9.26 8.88 3.13
CA VAL A 70 8.23 8.78 2.10
C VAL A 70 8.71 9.37 0.79
N TYR A 71 8.66 8.59 -0.29
CA TYR A 71 8.82 9.06 -1.66
C TYR A 71 7.46 9.11 -2.32
N LEU A 72 7.07 10.28 -2.82
CA LEU A 72 5.75 10.58 -3.35
C LEU A 72 5.87 11.17 -4.75
N THR A 73 4.99 10.79 -5.66
CA THR A 73 4.96 11.35 -7.01
C THR A 73 3.55 11.55 -7.54
N ASP A 74 3.41 12.45 -8.50
CA ASP A 74 2.19 12.71 -9.25
C ASP A 74 2.02 11.78 -10.46
N CYS A 75 3.13 11.16 -10.94
CA CYS A 75 3.15 10.31 -12.13
C CYS A 75 4.25 9.25 -12.03
N GLN A 76 3.95 8.03 -12.47
CA GLN A 76 4.97 6.99 -12.65
C GLN A 76 4.92 6.45 -14.08
N SER A 77 6.07 6.49 -14.78
CA SER A 77 6.21 5.90 -16.12
C SER A 77 6.44 4.39 -16.11
N GLY A 78 6.85 3.83 -14.98
CA GLY A 78 7.11 2.41 -14.76
C GLY A 78 6.59 1.91 -13.43
N GLY A 79 5.35 2.31 -13.06
CA GLY A 79 4.70 1.87 -11.83
C GLY A 79 4.66 0.35 -11.73
N ARG A 80 4.98 -0.19 -10.53
CA ARG A 80 5.17 -1.63 -10.32
C ARG A 80 4.07 -2.22 -9.45
N GLY A 81 3.65 -3.43 -9.85
CA GLY A 81 2.80 -4.31 -9.06
C GLY A 81 3.51 -5.61 -8.68
N ARG A 82 2.80 -6.54 -8.08
CA ARG A 82 3.31 -7.88 -7.73
C ARG A 82 3.51 -8.74 -8.98
N GLN A 83 4.38 -9.75 -8.89
CA GLN A 83 4.61 -10.75 -9.94
C GLN A 83 4.92 -10.17 -11.33
N GLY A 84 5.57 -9.00 -11.38
CA GLY A 84 5.95 -8.35 -12.64
C GLY A 84 4.83 -7.56 -13.32
N HIS A 85 3.63 -7.48 -12.73
CA HIS A 85 2.58 -6.60 -13.24
C HIS A 85 2.97 -5.12 -13.09
N SER A 86 2.44 -4.28 -13.98
CA SER A 86 2.54 -2.83 -13.86
C SER A 86 1.37 -2.25 -13.04
N PHE A 87 1.60 -1.08 -12.46
CA PHE A 87 0.53 -0.25 -11.88
C PHE A 87 0.41 1.03 -12.70
N TYR A 88 -0.72 1.21 -13.38
CA TYR A 88 -0.97 2.39 -14.22
C TYR A 88 -1.11 3.63 -13.34
N SER A 89 -0.22 4.61 -13.55
CA SER A 89 -0.03 5.75 -12.66
C SER A 89 -0.03 7.09 -13.41
N PRO A 90 -1.14 7.47 -14.09
CA PRO A 90 -1.19 8.68 -14.88
C PRO A 90 -1.17 9.94 -14.01
N LYS A 91 -0.59 11.02 -14.57
CA LYS A 91 -0.44 12.30 -13.88
C LYS A 91 -1.77 12.86 -13.40
N GLY A 92 -1.81 13.29 -12.14
CA GLY A 92 -2.96 13.96 -11.55
C GLY A 92 -4.14 13.05 -11.17
N MET A 93 -4.15 11.78 -11.60
CA MET A 93 -5.30 10.89 -11.39
C MET A 93 -5.22 10.06 -10.11
N GLY A 94 -4.10 10.14 -9.39
CA GLY A 94 -3.90 9.32 -8.19
C GLY A 94 -2.91 9.91 -7.20
N ILE A 95 -2.54 9.07 -6.24
CA ILE A 95 -1.42 9.27 -5.31
C ILE A 95 -0.56 8.01 -5.38
N TYR A 96 0.73 8.18 -5.68
CA TYR A 96 1.68 7.08 -5.84
C TYR A 96 2.88 7.33 -4.94
N PHE A 97 3.09 6.46 -3.97
CA PHE A 97 4.13 6.70 -2.97
C PHE A 97 4.71 5.41 -2.41
N SER A 98 5.87 5.53 -1.80
CA SER A 98 6.54 4.45 -1.07
C SER A 98 6.91 4.92 0.32
N ILE A 99 6.77 4.05 1.31
CA ILE A 99 7.18 4.27 2.70
C ILE A 99 8.30 3.30 3.03
N LEU A 100 9.38 3.81 3.62
CA LEU A 100 10.44 2.97 4.18
C LEU A 100 10.05 2.56 5.61
N THR A 101 9.98 1.25 5.82
CA THR A 101 9.73 0.65 7.13
C THR A 101 10.91 -0.20 7.55
N ARG A 102 11.38 -0.04 8.80
CA ARG A 102 12.43 -0.86 9.41
C ARG A 102 11.84 -1.56 10.64
N PRO A 103 11.41 -2.83 10.52
CA PRO A 103 10.86 -3.55 11.65
C PRO A 103 11.85 -3.63 12.82
N LYS A 104 11.42 -3.29 14.02
CA LYS A 104 12.26 -3.25 15.23
C LYS A 104 12.63 -4.65 15.74
N GLU A 105 11.88 -5.67 15.35
CA GLU A 105 12.09 -7.06 15.76
C GLU A 105 12.24 -7.96 14.53
N SER A 106 12.94 -9.08 14.71
CA SER A 106 13.13 -10.11 13.66
C SER A 106 11.81 -10.77 13.19
N SER A 107 10.71 -10.50 13.85
CA SER A 107 9.36 -10.97 13.51
C SER A 107 8.64 -10.12 12.46
N GLY A 108 9.25 -9.05 11.94
CA GLY A 108 8.66 -8.26 10.85
C GLY A 108 8.35 -9.13 9.64
N ASN A 109 7.06 -9.35 9.37
CA ASN A 109 6.59 -10.12 8.24
C ASN A 109 6.05 -9.15 7.17
N ALA A 110 6.55 -9.26 5.95
CA ALA A 110 6.10 -8.44 4.82
C ALA A 110 4.58 -8.55 4.59
N LEU A 111 3.96 -9.69 4.91
CA LEU A 111 2.51 -9.85 4.87
C LEU A 111 1.81 -8.93 5.87
N THR A 112 2.23 -8.95 7.13
CA THR A 112 1.66 -8.11 8.19
C THR A 112 1.81 -6.62 7.85
N ILE A 113 2.99 -6.20 7.38
CA ILE A 113 3.25 -4.83 6.92
C ILE A 113 2.28 -4.44 5.79
N THR A 114 2.06 -5.35 4.82
CA THR A 114 1.11 -5.13 3.72
C THR A 114 -0.33 -4.97 4.22
N THR A 115 -0.74 -5.81 5.18
CA THR A 115 -2.11 -5.75 5.74
C THR A 115 -2.35 -4.48 6.54
N HIS A 116 -1.34 -3.98 7.28
CA HIS A 116 -1.40 -2.70 7.99
C HIS A 116 -1.54 -1.52 7.03
N ALA A 117 -0.81 -1.53 5.92
CA ALA A 117 -0.97 -0.51 4.89
C ALA A 117 -2.38 -0.50 4.30
N ALA A 118 -2.95 -1.68 4.04
CA ALA A 118 -4.31 -1.79 3.54
C ALA A 118 -5.32 -1.18 4.53
N VAL A 119 -5.21 -1.53 5.82
CA VAL A 119 -6.06 -0.96 6.88
C VAL A 119 -5.89 0.55 7.00
N ALA A 120 -4.65 1.07 6.92
CA ALA A 120 -4.39 2.50 6.98
C ALA A 120 -5.11 3.27 5.86
N VAL A 121 -5.08 2.75 4.62
CA VAL A 121 -5.81 3.36 3.49
C VAL A 121 -7.32 3.25 3.70
N VAL A 122 -7.84 2.08 4.14
CA VAL A 122 -9.27 1.90 4.44
C VAL A 122 -9.76 2.93 5.47
N ARG A 123 -9.04 3.07 6.59
CA ARG A 123 -9.35 4.05 7.64
C ARG A 123 -9.34 5.48 7.13
N ALA A 124 -8.31 5.87 6.38
CA ALA A 124 -8.17 7.23 5.87
C ALA A 124 -9.26 7.61 4.88
N VAL A 125 -9.61 6.71 3.97
CA VAL A 125 -10.68 6.92 2.98
C VAL A 125 -12.05 6.95 3.66
N LYS A 126 -12.29 6.08 4.64
CA LYS A 126 -13.53 6.11 5.44
C LYS A 126 -13.66 7.39 6.25
N GLU A 127 -12.58 7.82 6.92
CA GLU A 127 -12.58 9.03 7.74
C GLU A 127 -12.86 10.31 6.94
N LEU A 128 -12.21 10.46 5.80
CA LEU A 128 -12.28 11.71 5.03
C LEU A 128 -13.48 11.79 4.09
N TYR A 129 -13.96 10.66 3.59
CA TYR A 129 -14.94 10.64 2.49
C TYR A 129 -16.15 9.77 2.76
N ASP A 130 -16.20 9.09 3.91
CA ASP A 130 -17.25 8.11 4.27
C ASP A 130 -17.40 6.96 3.24
N ILE A 131 -16.33 6.65 2.51
CA ILE A 131 -16.28 5.55 1.53
C ILE A 131 -15.77 4.28 2.24
N SER A 132 -16.50 3.19 2.11
CA SER A 132 -16.09 1.88 2.62
C SER A 132 -15.40 1.06 1.54
N LEU A 133 -14.13 0.74 1.75
CA LEU A 133 -13.35 -0.11 0.85
C LEU A 133 -13.37 -1.56 1.31
N SER A 134 -13.34 -2.47 0.35
CA SER A 134 -13.11 -3.88 0.59
C SER A 134 -11.67 -4.26 0.26
N ILE A 135 -11.17 -5.31 0.91
CA ILE A 135 -9.80 -5.80 0.71
C ILE A 135 -9.87 -7.14 -0.02
N LYS A 136 -9.14 -7.29 -1.11
CA LYS A 136 -8.86 -8.60 -1.71
C LYS A 136 -7.47 -9.04 -1.27
N TRP A 137 -7.38 -10.17 -0.59
CA TRP A 137 -6.13 -10.72 -0.11
C TRP A 137 -5.07 -10.76 -1.23
N VAL A 138 -3.88 -10.23 -0.99
CA VAL A 138 -3.36 -9.71 0.29
C VAL A 138 -3.29 -8.17 0.28
N ASN A 139 -3.33 -7.53 -0.90
CA ASN A 139 -2.74 -6.21 -1.15
C ASN A 139 -3.59 -5.27 -2.01
N ASP A 140 -4.80 -5.67 -2.40
CA ASP A 140 -5.62 -4.90 -3.30
C ASP A 140 -6.87 -4.37 -2.61
N LEU A 141 -7.18 -3.08 -2.80
CA LEU A 141 -8.41 -2.49 -2.28
C LEU A 141 -9.41 -2.26 -3.40
N PHE A 142 -10.66 -2.55 -3.10
CA PHE A 142 -11.76 -2.54 -4.06
C PHE A 142 -12.87 -1.60 -3.61
N LEU A 143 -13.45 -0.93 -4.58
CA LEU A 143 -14.70 -0.17 -4.46
C LEU A 143 -15.64 -0.62 -5.59
N ASN A 144 -16.87 -1.02 -5.25
CA ASN A 144 -17.88 -1.44 -6.23
C ASN A 144 -17.37 -2.51 -7.23
N GLY A 145 -16.58 -3.46 -6.75
CA GLY A 145 -16.05 -4.56 -7.57
C GLY A 145 -14.84 -4.19 -8.45
N LYS A 146 -14.36 -2.95 -8.40
CA LYS A 146 -13.17 -2.47 -9.15
C LYS A 146 -12.02 -2.18 -8.21
N LYS A 147 -10.79 -2.49 -8.63
CA LYS A 147 -9.57 -2.22 -7.89
C LYS A 147 -9.24 -0.73 -7.93
N VAL A 148 -9.23 -0.09 -6.76
CA VAL A 148 -8.92 1.34 -6.59
C VAL A 148 -7.55 1.59 -5.96
N CYS A 149 -6.95 0.57 -5.33
CA CYS A 149 -5.63 0.70 -4.73
C CYS A 149 -4.87 -0.63 -4.84
N GLY A 150 -3.57 -0.54 -5.07
CA GLY A 150 -2.63 -1.67 -5.01
C GLY A 150 -1.47 -1.36 -4.08
N ILE A 151 -1.03 -2.37 -3.32
CA ILE A 151 0.08 -2.26 -2.37
C ILE A 151 1.17 -3.26 -2.77
N LEU A 152 2.43 -2.82 -2.79
CA LEU A 152 3.59 -3.62 -3.12
C LEU A 152 4.66 -3.49 -2.05
N ALA A 153 4.83 -4.53 -1.24
CA ALA A 153 5.91 -4.62 -0.25
C ALA A 153 7.13 -5.33 -0.85
N GLU A 154 8.28 -4.68 -0.82
CA GLU A 154 9.58 -5.21 -1.26
C GLU A 154 10.55 -5.17 -0.09
N GLY A 155 10.89 -6.34 0.47
CA GLY A 155 11.76 -6.45 1.63
C GLY A 155 13.19 -6.84 1.28
N LYS A 156 14.17 -6.39 2.09
CA LYS A 156 15.54 -6.92 2.13
C LYS A 156 15.70 -7.74 3.40
N PHE A 157 16.19 -8.98 3.24
CA PHE A 157 16.43 -9.90 4.34
C PHE A 157 17.93 -10.13 4.53
N CYS A 158 18.42 -10.05 5.81
CA CYS A 158 19.82 -10.31 6.14
C CYS A 158 20.01 -10.53 7.67
N PRO A 159 19.89 -11.74 8.23
CA PRO A 159 19.02 -12.87 7.88
C PRO A 159 17.53 -12.55 8.11
N ALA A 160 17.21 -11.58 9.00
CA ALA A 160 15.86 -11.08 9.25
C ALA A 160 15.50 -9.96 8.25
N LEU A 161 14.26 -9.50 8.28
CA LEU A 161 13.82 -8.37 7.49
C LEU A 161 14.53 -7.09 7.97
N GLU A 162 15.50 -6.62 7.18
CA GLU A 162 16.29 -5.41 7.46
C GLU A 162 15.46 -4.15 7.22
N TYR A 163 14.76 -4.12 6.09
CA TYR A 163 13.81 -3.07 5.75
C TYR A 163 12.75 -3.58 4.76
N CYS A 164 11.65 -2.87 4.72
CA CYS A 164 10.60 -3.05 3.72
C CYS A 164 10.30 -1.70 3.05
N ILE A 165 10.32 -1.68 1.73
CA ILE A 165 9.82 -0.57 0.92
C ILE A 165 8.38 -0.92 0.55
N MET A 166 7.43 -0.13 1.04
CA MET A 166 6.03 -0.35 0.81
C MET A 166 5.48 0.67 -0.16
N GLY A 167 5.28 0.26 -1.41
CA GLY A 167 4.64 1.05 -2.45
C GLY A 167 3.13 0.98 -2.35
N ILE A 168 2.47 2.12 -2.44
CA ILE A 168 1.01 2.25 -2.45
C ILE A 168 0.61 3.14 -3.62
N GLY A 169 -0.25 2.59 -4.50
CA GLY A 169 -0.87 3.35 -5.58
C GLY A 169 -2.37 3.43 -5.35
N ILE A 170 -2.92 4.64 -5.33
CA ILE A 170 -4.36 4.89 -5.14
C ILE A 170 -4.89 5.63 -6.36
N ASN A 171 -5.88 5.06 -7.03
CA ASN A 171 -6.60 5.70 -8.12
C ASN A 171 -7.67 6.61 -7.52
N LEU A 172 -7.50 7.91 -7.61
CA LEU A 172 -8.47 8.90 -7.13
C LEU A 172 -9.53 9.15 -8.19
N PHE A 173 -9.09 9.40 -9.42
CA PHE A 173 -9.97 9.74 -10.53
C PHE A 173 -9.72 8.81 -11.72
N THR A 174 -10.78 8.58 -12.49
CA THR A 174 -10.68 7.87 -13.76
C THR A 174 -10.02 8.79 -14.78
N PRO A 175 -8.96 8.35 -15.49
CA PRO A 175 -8.32 9.14 -16.53
C PRO A 175 -9.29 9.49 -17.65
N GLU A 176 -9.02 10.59 -18.33
CA GLU A 176 -9.73 10.93 -19.57
C GLU A 176 -9.60 9.80 -20.59
N GLY A 177 -10.70 9.36 -21.16
CA GLY A 177 -10.75 8.18 -22.03
C GLY A 177 -10.75 6.83 -21.31
N GLY A 178 -10.74 6.82 -19.98
CA GLY A 178 -10.81 5.60 -19.16
C GLY A 178 -9.45 4.95 -18.91
N TYR A 179 -9.47 3.73 -18.42
CA TYR A 179 -8.28 2.90 -18.21
C TYR A 179 -7.89 2.16 -19.50
N PRO A 180 -6.59 1.83 -19.70
CA PRO A 180 -6.15 0.95 -20.78
C PRO A 180 -6.98 -0.33 -20.87
N ALA A 181 -7.21 -0.82 -22.10
CA ALA A 181 -8.10 -1.96 -22.34
C ALA A 181 -7.75 -3.20 -21.51
N GLU A 182 -6.46 -3.43 -21.25
CA GLU A 182 -5.94 -4.59 -20.51
C GLU A 182 -6.36 -4.59 -19.04
N ILE A 183 -6.70 -3.42 -18.47
CA ILE A 183 -7.07 -3.26 -17.06
C ILE A 183 -8.45 -2.64 -16.85
N SER A 184 -9.15 -2.22 -17.90
CA SER A 184 -10.43 -1.50 -17.84
C SER A 184 -11.52 -2.28 -17.09
N GLU A 185 -11.50 -3.60 -17.20
CA GLU A 185 -12.44 -4.47 -16.49
C GLU A 185 -12.14 -4.62 -14.99
N ILE A 186 -10.89 -4.34 -14.58
CA ILE A 186 -10.42 -4.55 -13.21
C ILE A 186 -10.24 -3.23 -12.46
N ALA A 187 -9.66 -2.22 -13.13
CA ALA A 187 -9.33 -0.94 -12.52
C ALA A 187 -10.57 -0.07 -12.28
N GLY A 188 -10.52 0.67 -11.19
CA GLY A 188 -11.48 1.71 -10.83
C GLY A 188 -10.82 2.84 -10.08
N SER A 189 -11.60 3.85 -9.70
CA SER A 189 -11.16 5.00 -8.94
C SER A 189 -12.14 5.32 -7.81
N LEU A 190 -11.69 6.09 -6.82
CA LEU A 190 -12.50 6.44 -5.65
C LEU A 190 -13.65 7.40 -6.00
N PHE A 191 -13.43 8.31 -6.95
CA PHE A 191 -14.34 9.42 -7.22
C PHE A 191 -14.90 9.45 -8.64
N GLY A 192 -14.58 8.44 -9.48
CA GLY A 192 -14.99 8.42 -10.87
C GLY A 192 -14.20 9.43 -11.72
N GLU A 193 -14.83 9.99 -12.75
CA GLU A 193 -14.21 10.98 -13.62
C GLU A 193 -13.93 12.30 -12.87
N TYR A 194 -12.78 12.92 -13.17
CA TYR A 194 -12.45 14.22 -12.61
C TYR A 194 -13.37 15.30 -13.20
N GLN A 195 -14.02 16.05 -12.32
CA GLN A 195 -14.88 17.21 -12.65
C GLN A 195 -14.34 18.42 -11.91
N GLU A 196 -13.83 19.41 -12.63
CA GLU A 196 -13.15 20.56 -12.05
C GLU A 196 -14.05 21.32 -11.06
N GLU A 197 -15.33 21.55 -11.43
CA GLU A 197 -16.29 22.25 -10.59
C GLU A 197 -16.53 21.56 -9.23
N ARG A 198 -16.37 20.24 -9.18
CA ARG A 198 -16.60 19.44 -7.98
C ARG A 198 -15.33 19.22 -7.16
N PHE A 199 -14.15 19.15 -7.82
CA PHE A 199 -12.92 18.72 -7.20
C PHE A 199 -11.79 19.74 -7.29
N PHE A 200 -12.08 21.02 -7.61
CA PHE A 200 -11.05 22.06 -7.74
C PHE A 200 -10.24 22.24 -6.45
N ASP A 201 -10.85 22.06 -5.28
CA ASP A 201 -10.26 22.17 -3.94
C ASP A 201 -9.92 20.80 -3.30
N PHE A 202 -10.03 19.70 -4.07
CA PHE A 202 -9.68 18.36 -3.57
C PHE A 202 -8.21 18.32 -3.15
N ASP A 203 -7.99 18.05 -1.86
CA ASP A 203 -6.66 18.10 -1.25
C ASP A 203 -6.04 16.71 -1.03
N ARG A 204 -5.19 16.33 -1.96
CA ARG A 204 -4.42 15.08 -1.90
C ARG A 204 -3.44 15.04 -0.71
N ASN A 205 -2.99 16.21 -0.24
CA ASN A 205 -2.07 16.32 0.88
C ASN A 205 -2.73 15.88 2.19
N ARG A 206 -4.01 16.22 2.37
CA ARG A 206 -4.81 15.80 3.53
C ARG A 206 -5.01 14.28 3.53
N LEU A 207 -5.34 13.69 2.38
CA LEU A 207 -5.47 12.23 2.27
C LEU A 207 -4.13 11.54 2.59
N MET A 208 -3.03 12.03 2.00
CA MET A 208 -1.69 11.49 2.25
C MET A 208 -1.33 11.54 3.73
N ALA A 209 -1.50 12.69 4.38
CA ALA A 209 -1.23 12.87 5.81
C ALA A 209 -2.07 11.92 6.68
N THR A 210 -3.34 11.73 6.32
CA THR A 210 -4.25 10.84 7.06
C THR A 210 -3.85 9.38 6.92
N ILE A 211 -3.44 8.94 5.71
CA ILE A 211 -2.92 7.58 5.49
C ILE A 211 -1.65 7.36 6.32
N LEU A 212 -0.68 8.29 6.26
CA LEU A 212 0.56 8.20 7.04
C LEU A 212 0.29 8.13 8.54
N TYR A 213 -0.65 8.95 9.04
CA TYR A 213 -1.05 8.93 10.44
C TYR A 213 -1.59 7.55 10.84
N HIS A 214 -2.58 7.02 10.12
CA HIS A 214 -3.13 5.71 10.42
C HIS A 214 -2.09 4.59 10.30
N TYR A 215 -1.20 4.67 9.31
CA TYR A 215 -0.14 3.69 9.15
C TYR A 215 0.83 3.69 10.34
N PHE A 216 1.33 4.86 10.75
CA PHE A 216 2.26 4.95 11.89
C PHE A 216 1.62 4.58 13.24
N CYS A 217 0.30 4.72 13.36
CA CYS A 217 -0.40 4.23 14.54
C CYS A 217 -0.38 2.70 14.69
N ILE A 218 -0.24 1.95 13.59
CA ILE A 218 -0.43 0.49 13.55
C ILE A 218 0.76 -0.29 12.98
N CYS A 219 1.78 0.37 12.46
CA CYS A 219 2.89 -0.30 11.75
C CYS A 219 3.75 -1.20 12.66
N ASP A 220 3.75 -0.97 13.98
CA ASP A 220 4.46 -1.77 14.97
C ASP A 220 3.62 -2.96 15.52
N GLU A 221 2.35 -3.10 15.10
CA GLU A 221 1.52 -4.23 15.49
C GLU A 221 2.08 -5.55 14.95
N LYS A 222 2.06 -6.59 15.78
CA LYS A 222 2.68 -7.89 15.45
C LYS A 222 1.76 -8.81 14.66
N GLU A 223 0.47 -8.56 14.71
CA GLU A 223 -0.57 -9.39 14.13
C GLU A 223 -1.48 -8.58 13.21
N VAL A 224 -2.10 -9.27 12.28
CA VAL A 224 -3.11 -8.70 11.39
C VAL A 224 -4.29 -8.18 12.19
N LEU A 225 -4.66 -6.94 11.97
CA LEU A 225 -5.76 -6.28 12.63
C LEU A 225 -7.11 -6.93 12.30
N PRO A 226 -8.09 -6.92 13.24
CA PRO A 226 -9.44 -7.44 12.98
C PRO A 226 -10.08 -6.81 11.73
N GLU A 227 -9.95 -5.49 11.56
CA GLU A 227 -10.49 -4.76 10.41
C GLU A 227 -10.03 -5.31 9.06
N TYR A 228 -8.78 -5.80 8.96
CA TYR A 228 -8.31 -6.41 7.72
C TYR A 228 -9.13 -7.64 7.36
N ARG A 229 -9.54 -8.46 8.35
CA ARG A 229 -10.38 -9.64 8.13
C ARG A 229 -11.82 -9.25 7.83
N GLU A 230 -12.36 -8.29 8.57
CA GLU A 230 -13.74 -7.80 8.41
C GLU A 230 -14.00 -7.22 7.03
N HIS A 231 -13.03 -6.50 6.46
CA HIS A 231 -13.11 -5.92 5.12
C HIS A 231 -12.71 -6.89 4.01
N ASN A 232 -12.28 -8.14 4.34
CA ASN A 232 -11.68 -9.02 3.33
C ASN A 232 -12.74 -9.80 2.54
N LEU A 233 -12.66 -9.66 1.21
CA LEU A 233 -13.62 -10.25 0.26
C LEU A 233 -13.48 -11.76 0.11
N VAL A 234 -12.34 -12.36 0.46
CA VAL A 234 -12.07 -13.77 0.15
C VAL A 234 -12.54 -14.72 1.23
N LEU A 235 -12.80 -14.24 2.45
CA LEU A 235 -13.26 -15.10 3.56
C LEU A 235 -14.60 -15.73 3.24
N GLY A 236 -14.69 -17.05 3.44
CA GLY A 236 -15.86 -17.86 3.12
C GLY A 236 -16.11 -18.10 1.63
N ARG A 237 -15.24 -17.60 0.74
CA ARG A 237 -15.41 -17.71 -0.71
C ARG A 237 -14.57 -18.83 -1.28
N ARG A 238 -15.08 -19.41 -2.38
CA ARG A 238 -14.32 -20.32 -3.22
C ARG A 238 -13.38 -19.54 -4.12
N VAL A 239 -12.12 -19.93 -4.12
CA VAL A 239 -11.07 -19.29 -4.91
C VAL A 239 -10.23 -20.32 -5.64
N SER A 240 -9.68 -19.94 -6.80
CA SER A 240 -8.58 -20.64 -7.45
C SER A 240 -7.27 -19.92 -7.19
N PHE A 241 -6.18 -20.68 -7.18
CA PHE A 241 -4.80 -20.19 -7.03
C PHE A 241 -3.83 -21.14 -7.71
N SER A 242 -2.69 -20.63 -8.15
CA SER A 242 -1.63 -21.43 -8.75
C SER A 242 -0.55 -21.78 -7.73
N GLU A 243 -0.18 -23.04 -7.64
CA GLU A 243 0.95 -23.52 -6.85
C GLU A 243 1.86 -24.40 -7.73
N ASN A 244 3.12 -23.98 -7.91
CA ASN A 244 4.10 -24.65 -8.78
C ASN A 244 3.57 -24.87 -10.22
N GLY A 245 2.78 -23.91 -10.73
CA GLY A 245 2.18 -23.99 -12.08
C GLY A 245 0.93 -24.88 -12.17
N ILE A 246 0.46 -25.43 -11.05
CA ILE A 246 -0.77 -26.23 -10.98
C ILE A 246 -1.89 -25.37 -10.39
N GLU A 247 -2.99 -25.22 -11.12
CA GLU A 247 -4.20 -24.57 -10.61
C GLU A 247 -4.90 -25.48 -9.59
N LYS A 248 -5.24 -24.89 -8.46
CA LYS A 248 -5.98 -25.53 -7.37
C LYS A 248 -7.17 -24.67 -6.97
N GLU A 249 -8.17 -25.29 -6.39
CA GLU A 249 -9.33 -24.60 -5.83
C GLU A 249 -9.58 -25.00 -4.39
N GLY A 250 -10.20 -24.08 -3.65
CA GLY A 250 -10.61 -24.33 -2.28
C GLY A 250 -11.42 -23.17 -1.71
N VAL A 251 -12.00 -23.42 -0.54
CA VAL A 251 -12.73 -22.40 0.21
C VAL A 251 -11.80 -21.77 1.22
N VAL A 252 -11.74 -20.44 1.24
CA VAL A 252 -10.97 -19.68 2.24
C VAL A 252 -11.70 -19.74 3.58
N THR A 253 -11.10 -20.38 4.56
CA THR A 253 -11.71 -20.57 5.88
C THR A 253 -11.20 -19.59 6.93
N ALA A 254 -9.96 -19.08 6.77
CA ALA A 254 -9.41 -18.07 7.68
C ALA A 254 -8.29 -17.26 7.04
N ILE A 255 -8.02 -16.09 7.64
CA ILE A 255 -6.76 -15.36 7.50
C ILE A 255 -6.09 -15.45 8.87
N THR A 256 -4.87 -16.01 8.91
CA THR A 256 -4.13 -16.22 10.16
C THR A 256 -3.75 -14.90 10.82
N LYS A 257 -3.25 -14.96 12.02
CA LYS A 257 -2.74 -13.76 12.72
C LYS A 257 -1.52 -13.13 12.05
N HIS A 258 -0.84 -13.86 11.18
CA HIS A 258 0.30 -13.36 10.41
C HIS A 258 -0.03 -13.00 8.95
N GLY A 259 -1.30 -13.10 8.55
CA GLY A 259 -1.78 -12.68 7.24
C GLY A 259 -1.82 -13.78 6.19
N GLU A 260 -1.45 -15.01 6.54
CA GLU A 260 -1.53 -16.14 5.61
C GLU A 260 -2.99 -16.54 5.37
N LEU A 261 -3.27 -17.06 4.18
CA LEU A 261 -4.59 -17.52 3.81
C LEU A 261 -4.72 -19.02 4.09
N PHE A 262 -5.70 -19.41 4.89
CA PHE A 262 -6.01 -20.78 5.18
C PHE A 262 -7.18 -21.28 4.32
N LEU A 263 -6.97 -22.37 3.59
CA LEU A 263 -7.97 -22.93 2.67
C LEU A 263 -8.30 -24.38 3.00
N SER A 264 -9.57 -24.74 2.80
CA SER A 264 -10.03 -26.11 2.70
C SER A 264 -10.16 -26.47 1.22
N LEU A 265 -9.38 -27.47 0.77
CA LEU A 265 -9.40 -27.95 -0.61
C LEU A 265 -10.53 -28.99 -0.83
N ASP A 266 -10.97 -29.19 -2.06
CA ASP A 266 -11.97 -30.19 -2.42
C ASP A 266 -11.54 -31.62 -2.13
N SER A 267 -10.24 -31.86 -2.08
CA SER A 267 -9.68 -33.15 -1.66
C SER A 267 -9.87 -33.46 -0.17
N GLY A 268 -10.40 -32.50 0.62
CA GLY A 268 -10.49 -32.59 2.08
C GLY A 268 -9.19 -32.17 2.79
N ALA A 269 -8.12 -31.86 2.06
CA ALA A 269 -6.88 -31.35 2.65
C ALA A 269 -6.98 -29.86 2.99
N SER A 270 -6.19 -29.42 3.95
CA SER A 270 -6.01 -28.00 4.25
C SER A 270 -4.72 -27.47 3.62
N GLN A 271 -4.73 -26.22 3.20
CA GLN A 271 -3.56 -25.54 2.64
C GLN A 271 -3.39 -24.14 3.22
N ILE A 272 -2.14 -23.71 3.39
CA ILE A 272 -1.79 -22.34 3.79
C ILE A 272 -1.05 -21.68 2.63
N LEU A 273 -1.51 -20.49 2.22
CA LEU A 273 -0.82 -19.64 1.25
C LEU A 273 -0.14 -18.49 1.97
N LEU A 274 1.19 -18.42 1.81
CA LEU A 274 2.04 -17.35 2.35
C LEU A 274 2.12 -16.16 1.38
N SER A 275 1.86 -16.38 0.12
CA SER A 275 1.89 -15.38 -0.96
C SER A 275 1.11 -15.91 -2.16
N GLY A 276 0.95 -15.08 -3.17
CA GLY A 276 0.28 -15.48 -4.41
C GLY A 276 -0.88 -14.54 -4.75
N GLU A 277 -1.64 -14.94 -5.74
CA GLU A 277 -2.88 -14.30 -6.15
C GLU A 277 -3.99 -15.33 -6.09
N VAL A 278 -5.16 -14.92 -5.63
CA VAL A 278 -6.37 -15.74 -5.66
C VAL A 278 -7.40 -15.12 -6.58
N LYS A 279 -8.13 -15.98 -7.31
CA LYS A 279 -9.24 -15.57 -8.19
C LYS A 279 -10.53 -16.16 -7.65
N PHE A 280 -11.61 -15.39 -7.70
CA PHE A 280 -12.92 -15.93 -7.35
C PHE A 280 -13.35 -16.96 -8.40
N VAL A 281 -13.85 -18.09 -7.91
CA VAL A 281 -14.52 -19.09 -8.75
C VAL A 281 -16.01 -18.77 -8.71
N SER A 282 -16.60 -18.64 -9.89
CA SER A 282 -18.03 -18.35 -10.10
C SER A 282 -18.89 -19.60 -9.83
#